data_ac50e174b62bb6a32eca1923985b9fbc
#
_entry.id   ac50e174b62bb6a32eca1923985b9fbc
#
_cell.length_a   1.000
_cell.length_b   1.000
_cell.length_c   1.000
_cell.angle_alpha   90.00
_cell.angle_beta   90.00
_cell.angle_gamma   90.00
#
_symmetry.space_group_name_H-M   'P 1'
#
loop_
_entity.id
_entity.type
_entity.pdbx_description
1 polymer ?
#
loop_
_entity_poly.entity_id
_entity_poly.type
_entity_poly.pdbx_seq_one_letter_code
_entity_poly.pdbx_strand_id
1 'polypeptide(L)'
;MIKQNWQKNIIISLLFSSFIYYLWKLGILYSYSVTPVVSEGRLHVFPDWAAMVKLNICHNKLGINVFYNNPCVSSIMDYGNIFLLFPYFESLEKFYFFYFPILTGIVFIFLIVSLLQPKNIFNYFLLTLILFSPPTLLIIERANFDMLIFLMVVLIAFSNSLFLNFIIIIFVSLLKYYPLTLMVNFFIEKKAISTKKILLILSLFIIVVLSLFYLTGESWELVQYKTQSWDPPWGNQFSVKAITMISEKWKNYEHPMILLISYIFFIFFTIIFFLAFKKTRFIDKVNIYSFEEKLFILGANLVVAVYLISDKGNIHYREVFIILLFPLLMKLKESIDYKIFRYLIYFITLRYVFFLISNYYIFFKKSYYLLYFKASSDIILISSFAAICIIMNIEILKKFIKYGKTF
;
A
#
# COMPACT_ATOMS: atom_id res chain seq x y z
N MET A 1 4.53 8.90 21.40
CA MET A 1 4.52 7.45 21.18
C MET A 1 5.84 6.92 20.61
N ILE A 2 6.37 7.39 19.50
CA ILE A 2 7.64 6.90 18.92
C ILE A 2 8.86 7.19 19.80
N LYS A 3 8.83 8.26 20.62
CA LYS A 3 9.97 8.65 21.47
C LYS A 3 10.31 7.68 22.62
N GLN A 4 9.38 6.85 23.10
CA GLN A 4 9.56 6.12 24.35
C GLN A 4 10.45 4.86 24.27
N ASN A 5 10.72 4.29 23.08
CA ASN A 5 11.53 3.07 22.94
C ASN A 5 12.32 3.04 21.62
N TRP A 6 12.75 4.20 21.11
CA TRP A 6 13.41 4.28 19.81
C TRP A 6 14.67 3.40 19.70
N GLN A 7 15.48 3.33 20.75
CA GLN A 7 16.68 2.48 20.78
C GLN A 7 16.33 1.00 20.63
N LYS A 8 15.32 0.52 21.36
CA LYS A 8 14.82 -0.85 21.24
C LYS A 8 14.28 -1.11 19.84
N ASN A 9 13.53 -0.19 19.25
CA ASN A 9 12.98 -0.31 17.91
C ASN A 9 14.10 -0.37 16.85
N ILE A 10 15.17 0.44 17.01
CA ILE A 10 16.35 0.38 16.13
C ILE A 10 17.00 -1.01 16.22
N ILE A 11 17.26 -1.52 17.43
CA ILE A 11 17.89 -2.84 17.61
C ILE A 11 17.05 -3.94 16.96
N ILE A 12 15.76 -3.98 17.25
CA ILE A 12 14.84 -4.96 16.65
C ILE A 12 14.86 -4.85 15.12
N SER A 13 14.79 -3.62 14.59
CA SER A 13 14.76 -3.39 13.14
C SER A 13 16.05 -3.82 12.46
N LEU A 14 17.20 -3.54 13.06
CA LEU A 14 18.51 -3.98 12.55
C LEU A 14 18.63 -5.50 12.58
N LEU A 15 18.18 -6.16 13.66
CA LEU A 15 18.19 -7.63 13.74
C LEU A 15 17.32 -8.26 12.65
N PHE A 16 16.08 -7.77 12.45
CA PHE A 16 15.21 -8.25 11.39
C PHE A 16 15.77 -7.95 10.00
N SER A 17 16.28 -6.75 9.77
CA SER A 17 16.89 -6.38 8.48
C SER A 17 18.09 -7.28 8.15
N SER A 18 18.96 -7.52 9.13
CA SER A 18 20.11 -8.40 8.98
C SER A 18 19.68 -9.84 8.70
N PHE A 19 18.64 -10.31 9.39
CA PHE A 19 18.12 -11.66 9.19
C PHE A 19 17.46 -11.82 7.82
N ILE A 20 16.64 -10.86 7.38
CA ILE A 20 16.03 -10.86 6.04
C ILE A 20 17.13 -10.83 4.97
N TYR A 21 18.16 -9.98 5.14
CA TYR A 21 19.27 -9.93 4.21
C TYR A 21 20.04 -11.25 4.17
N TYR A 22 20.25 -11.91 5.33
CA TYR A 22 20.90 -13.20 5.41
C TYR A 22 20.12 -14.30 4.70
N LEU A 23 18.79 -14.38 4.93
CA LEU A 23 17.90 -15.31 4.22
C LEU A 23 17.91 -15.07 2.72
N TRP A 24 17.96 -13.81 2.32
CA TRP A 24 18.08 -13.43 0.92
C TRP A 24 19.41 -13.90 0.31
N LYS A 25 20.55 -13.69 1.00
CA LYS A 25 21.87 -14.15 0.56
C LYS A 25 21.95 -15.69 0.43
N LEU A 26 21.20 -16.42 1.27
CA LEU A 26 21.10 -17.88 1.19
C LEU A 26 20.15 -18.37 0.06
N GLY A 27 19.50 -17.47 -0.67
CA GLY A 27 18.53 -17.83 -1.71
C GLY A 27 17.19 -18.34 -1.16
N ILE A 28 17.00 -18.38 0.17
CA ILE A 28 15.78 -18.91 0.79
C ILE A 28 14.58 -18.00 0.46
N LEU A 29 14.76 -16.69 0.40
CA LEU A 29 13.69 -15.74 0.05
C LEU A 29 13.31 -15.79 -1.43
N TYR A 30 14.20 -16.22 -2.31
CA TYR A 30 13.86 -16.42 -3.73
C TYR A 30 12.75 -17.43 -3.96
N SER A 31 12.59 -18.39 -3.05
CA SER A 31 11.51 -19.36 -3.12
C SER A 31 10.13 -18.75 -2.83
N TYR A 32 10.08 -17.60 -2.19
CA TYR A 32 8.83 -16.88 -1.87
C TYR A 32 8.46 -15.82 -2.89
N SER A 33 9.44 -15.20 -3.52
CA SER A 33 9.24 -14.08 -4.42
C SER A 33 9.24 -14.46 -5.89
N VAL A 34 9.63 -15.68 -6.20
CA VAL A 34 9.63 -16.32 -7.54
C VAL A 34 9.49 -15.37 -8.71
N THR A 35 10.51 -14.59 -8.92
CA THR A 35 11.00 -14.33 -10.26
C THR A 35 12.46 -14.69 -10.30
N PRO A 36 12.81 -15.78 -10.91
CA PRO A 36 14.06 -15.75 -11.61
C PRO A 36 13.85 -14.79 -12.80
N VAL A 37 14.01 -13.49 -12.62
CA VAL A 37 14.47 -12.67 -13.72
C VAL A 37 15.93 -13.05 -13.91
N VAL A 38 16.13 -14.31 -14.24
CA VAL A 38 17.35 -14.85 -14.78
C VAL A 38 17.34 -14.49 -16.26
N SER A 39 17.47 -13.21 -16.55
CA SER A 39 17.99 -12.83 -17.85
C SER A 39 19.51 -12.82 -17.73
N GLU A 40 20.16 -13.76 -18.37
CA GLU A 40 21.59 -13.77 -18.63
C GLU A 40 22.55 -13.86 -17.40
N GLY A 41 22.22 -14.71 -16.42
CA GLY A 41 23.19 -15.05 -15.36
C GLY A 41 23.48 -13.95 -14.34
N ARG A 42 22.78 -12.82 -14.35
CA ARG A 42 22.87 -11.78 -13.33
C ARG A 42 21.61 -11.75 -12.49
N LEU A 43 21.75 -12.06 -11.21
CA LEU A 43 20.72 -11.83 -10.19
C LEU A 43 20.41 -10.32 -10.13
N HIS A 44 19.27 -9.90 -10.66
CA HIS A 44 18.82 -8.52 -10.51
C HIS A 44 18.32 -8.31 -9.08
N VAL A 45 19.15 -7.66 -8.29
CA VAL A 45 18.79 -7.16 -6.96
C VAL A 45 17.81 -6.00 -7.15
N PHE A 46 16.70 -6.02 -6.40
CA PHE A 46 15.69 -4.95 -6.44
C PHE A 46 15.10 -4.69 -7.85
N PRO A 47 14.45 -5.68 -8.47
CA PRO A 47 14.09 -5.62 -9.89
C PRO A 47 13.18 -4.44 -10.25
N ASP A 48 12.20 -4.06 -9.42
CA ASP A 48 11.30 -2.94 -9.74
C ASP A 48 12.06 -1.61 -9.70
N TRP A 49 12.90 -1.43 -8.68
CA TRP A 49 13.71 -0.24 -8.56
C TRP A 49 14.79 -0.17 -9.66
N ALA A 50 15.49 -1.27 -9.90
CA ALA A 50 16.52 -1.34 -10.95
C ALA A 50 15.94 -1.07 -12.35
N ALA A 51 14.74 -1.57 -12.64
CA ALA A 51 14.05 -1.28 -13.88
C ALA A 51 13.81 0.22 -14.05
N MET A 52 13.36 0.91 -13.00
CA MET A 52 13.12 2.36 -13.05
C MET A 52 14.39 3.15 -13.28
N VAL A 53 15.49 2.80 -12.60
CA VAL A 53 16.78 3.47 -12.81
C VAL A 53 17.27 3.27 -14.24
N LYS A 54 17.16 2.05 -14.80
CA LYS A 54 17.52 1.76 -16.18
C LYS A 54 16.65 2.56 -17.19
N LEU A 55 15.33 2.66 -16.93
CA LEU A 55 14.42 3.45 -17.76
C LEU A 55 14.80 4.94 -17.76
N ASN A 56 15.15 5.47 -16.58
CA ASN A 56 15.62 6.85 -16.45
C ASN A 56 16.92 7.09 -17.23
N ILE A 57 17.88 6.16 -17.15
CA ILE A 57 19.13 6.23 -17.92
C ILE A 57 18.84 6.20 -19.42
N CYS A 58 17.98 5.29 -19.86
CA CYS A 58 17.60 5.13 -21.25
C CYS A 58 16.96 6.42 -21.80
N HIS A 59 16.07 7.02 -21.05
CA HIS A 59 15.41 8.26 -21.43
C HIS A 59 16.40 9.44 -21.48
N ASN A 60 17.14 9.67 -20.39
CA ASN A 60 17.95 10.88 -20.21
C ASN A 60 19.28 10.86 -20.96
N LYS A 61 19.92 9.67 -21.12
CA LYS A 61 21.21 9.57 -21.82
C LYS A 61 21.08 9.22 -23.30
N LEU A 62 20.12 8.32 -23.63
CA LEU A 62 19.99 7.82 -25.00
C LEU A 62 18.88 8.53 -25.77
N GLY A 63 18.11 9.43 -25.14
CA GLY A 63 16.99 10.14 -25.76
C GLY A 63 15.85 9.22 -26.21
N ILE A 64 15.75 8.00 -25.64
CA ILE A 64 14.78 7.00 -26.05
C ILE A 64 13.44 7.26 -25.40
N ASN A 65 12.36 7.21 -26.18
CA ASN A 65 11.01 7.22 -25.62
C ASN A 65 10.68 5.83 -25.02
N VAL A 66 10.88 5.73 -23.69
CA VAL A 66 10.74 4.48 -22.92
C VAL A 66 9.32 3.95 -22.85
N PHE A 67 8.32 4.72 -23.28
CA PHE A 67 6.92 4.29 -23.33
C PHE A 67 6.60 3.44 -24.56
N TYR A 68 7.24 3.70 -25.69
CA TYR A 68 6.94 3.03 -26.96
C TYR A 68 7.97 1.98 -27.34
N ASN A 69 9.23 2.29 -27.19
CA ASN A 69 10.32 1.38 -27.56
C ASN A 69 11.37 1.39 -26.46
N ASN A 70 11.42 0.31 -25.69
CA ASN A 70 12.28 0.21 -24.54
C ASN A 70 13.31 -0.91 -24.71
N PRO A 71 14.49 -0.60 -25.27
CA PRO A 71 15.56 -1.58 -25.39
C PRO A 71 16.31 -1.84 -24.08
N CYS A 72 16.09 -1.01 -23.05
CA CYS A 72 16.84 -1.07 -21.80
C CYS A 72 16.22 -2.07 -20.80
N VAL A 73 14.92 -2.28 -20.87
CA VAL A 73 14.18 -3.18 -19.99
C VAL A 73 13.07 -3.85 -20.80
N SER A 74 12.84 -5.13 -20.58
CA SER A 74 11.78 -5.90 -21.27
C SER A 74 10.35 -5.48 -20.88
N SER A 75 10.20 -4.62 -19.86
CA SER A 75 8.92 -4.10 -19.39
C SER A 75 8.70 -2.65 -19.81
N ILE A 76 7.44 -2.29 -20.03
CA ILE A 76 7.04 -0.91 -20.27
C ILE A 76 7.04 -0.15 -18.95
N MET A 77 7.26 1.16 -19.04
CA MET A 77 7.12 2.03 -17.90
C MET A 77 5.64 2.14 -17.51
N ASP A 78 5.30 1.63 -16.33
CA ASP A 78 3.96 1.67 -15.70
C ASP A 78 3.89 2.67 -14.52
N TYR A 79 4.91 3.49 -14.37
CA TYR A 79 5.01 4.53 -13.34
C TYR A 79 4.91 5.92 -13.98
N GLY A 80 4.55 6.92 -13.14
CA GLY A 80 4.43 8.30 -13.62
C GLY A 80 5.74 8.88 -14.13
N ASN A 81 5.64 9.80 -15.10
CA ASN A 81 6.79 10.46 -15.76
C ASN A 81 7.71 11.21 -14.80
N ILE A 82 7.24 11.53 -13.60
CA ILE A 82 8.07 12.23 -12.61
C ILE A 82 9.38 11.52 -12.35
N PHE A 83 9.42 10.19 -12.49
CA PHE A 83 10.63 9.43 -12.28
C PHE A 83 11.70 9.71 -13.34
N LEU A 84 11.31 10.06 -14.55
CA LEU A 84 12.22 10.43 -15.64
C LEU A 84 12.88 11.79 -15.40
N LEU A 85 12.32 12.63 -14.52
CA LEU A 85 12.86 13.93 -14.16
C LEU A 85 13.99 13.85 -13.13
N PHE A 86 14.20 12.70 -12.48
CA PHE A 86 15.29 12.56 -11.53
C PHE A 86 16.64 12.55 -12.22
N PRO A 87 17.59 13.38 -11.79
CA PRO A 87 18.91 13.40 -12.37
C PRO A 87 19.64 12.09 -12.07
N TYR A 88 20.27 11.51 -13.09
CA TYR A 88 21.13 10.36 -12.94
C TYR A 88 22.60 10.78 -12.99
N PHE A 89 23.36 10.47 -11.94
CA PHE A 89 24.80 10.70 -11.85
C PHE A 89 25.53 9.36 -11.88
N GLU A 90 26.42 9.16 -12.85
CA GLU A 90 27.19 7.92 -12.97
C GLU A 90 28.03 7.60 -11.73
N SER A 91 28.61 8.65 -11.12
CA SER A 91 29.37 8.52 -9.87
C SER A 91 28.58 7.93 -8.71
N LEU A 92 27.22 8.01 -8.77
CA LEU A 92 26.29 7.50 -7.76
C LEU A 92 25.58 6.21 -8.19
N GLU A 93 26.05 5.53 -9.24
CA GLU A 93 25.40 4.31 -9.77
C GLU A 93 25.18 3.24 -8.70
N LYS A 94 26.23 2.92 -7.92
CA LYS A 94 26.12 1.94 -6.82
C LYS A 94 25.11 2.39 -5.76
N PHE A 95 25.03 3.71 -5.50
CA PHE A 95 24.07 4.25 -4.57
C PHE A 95 22.65 4.04 -5.09
N TYR A 96 22.37 4.37 -6.34
CA TYR A 96 21.03 4.21 -6.92
C TYR A 96 20.59 2.75 -6.98
N PHE A 97 21.45 1.84 -7.45
CA PHE A 97 21.06 0.45 -7.66
C PHE A 97 21.05 -0.38 -6.39
N PHE A 98 21.81 -0.01 -5.36
CA PHE A 98 22.05 -0.89 -4.22
C PHE A 98 21.79 -0.23 -2.87
N TYR A 99 22.50 0.85 -2.55
CA TYR A 99 22.41 1.43 -1.20
C TYR A 99 21.07 2.10 -0.90
N PHE A 100 20.49 2.80 -1.84
CA PHE A 100 19.19 3.46 -1.66
C PHE A 100 18.04 2.47 -1.39
N PRO A 101 17.87 1.39 -2.16
CA PRO A 101 16.89 0.34 -1.86
C PRO A 101 17.06 -0.29 -0.48
N ILE A 102 18.30 -0.62 -0.09
CA ILE A 102 18.60 -1.19 1.22
C ILE A 102 18.21 -0.21 2.34
N LEU A 103 18.64 1.05 2.22
CA LEU A 103 18.33 2.06 3.22
C LEU A 103 16.81 2.25 3.36
N THR A 104 16.10 2.33 2.24
CA THR A 104 14.64 2.46 2.23
C THR A 104 13.97 1.24 2.89
N GLY A 105 14.47 0.04 2.64
CA GLY A 105 14.01 -1.20 3.28
C GLY A 105 14.24 -1.20 4.79
N ILE A 106 15.41 -0.77 5.27
CA ILE A 106 15.70 -0.65 6.71
C ILE A 106 14.76 0.36 7.38
N VAL A 107 14.56 1.53 6.76
CA VAL A 107 13.63 2.55 7.27
C VAL A 107 12.20 2.03 7.29
N PHE A 108 11.78 1.29 6.27
CA PHE A 108 10.47 0.67 6.20
C PHE A 108 10.25 -0.34 7.34
N ILE A 109 11.20 -1.25 7.59
CA ILE A 109 11.15 -2.19 8.72
C ILE A 109 11.11 -1.43 10.05
N PHE A 110 11.93 -0.38 10.21
CA PHE A 110 11.93 0.45 11.42
C PHE A 110 10.56 1.08 11.68
N LEU A 111 9.89 1.57 10.64
CA LEU A 111 8.55 2.12 10.78
C LEU A 111 7.52 1.05 11.15
N ILE A 112 7.56 -0.13 10.55
CA ILE A 112 6.67 -1.25 10.94
C ILE A 112 6.82 -1.58 12.42
N VAL A 113 8.06 -1.77 12.90
CA VAL A 113 8.35 -2.04 14.31
C VAL A 113 7.84 -0.90 15.20
N SER A 114 8.05 0.35 14.77
CA SER A 114 7.65 1.54 15.54
C SER A 114 6.14 1.74 15.57
N LEU A 115 5.41 1.35 14.54
CA LEU A 115 3.95 1.43 14.49
C LEU A 115 3.29 0.34 15.33
N LEU A 116 3.82 -0.87 15.31
CA LEU A 116 3.27 -1.99 16.06
C LEU A 116 3.62 -1.98 17.54
N GLN A 117 4.75 -1.37 17.92
CA GLN A 117 5.23 -1.23 19.31
C GLN A 117 5.02 -2.50 20.17
N PRO A 118 5.70 -3.62 19.88
CA PRO A 118 5.42 -4.88 20.55
C PRO A 118 5.72 -4.78 22.06
N LYS A 119 4.66 -4.93 22.88
CA LYS A 119 4.72 -4.86 24.35
C LYS A 119 4.52 -6.23 25.02
N ASN A 120 3.84 -7.12 24.35
CA ASN A 120 3.52 -8.45 24.85
C ASN A 120 3.78 -9.52 23.79
N ILE A 121 3.73 -10.80 24.19
CA ILE A 121 4.05 -11.93 23.32
C ILE A 121 3.18 -11.97 22.05
N PHE A 122 1.89 -11.62 22.16
CA PHE A 122 0.99 -11.56 21.00
C PHE A 122 1.43 -10.49 20.00
N ASN A 123 1.86 -9.31 20.48
CA ASN A 123 2.30 -8.22 19.61
C ASN A 123 3.64 -8.57 18.92
N TYR A 124 4.54 -9.31 19.62
CA TYR A 124 5.77 -9.82 18.98
C TYR A 124 5.45 -10.88 17.93
N PHE A 125 4.53 -11.80 18.23
CA PHE A 125 4.07 -12.80 17.27
C PHE A 125 3.45 -12.13 16.03
N LEU A 126 2.56 -11.15 16.21
CA LEU A 126 1.97 -10.40 15.11
C LEU A 126 3.02 -9.64 14.30
N LEU A 127 3.99 -8.99 14.96
CA LEU A 127 5.11 -8.33 14.28
C LEU A 127 5.90 -9.30 13.41
N THR A 128 6.22 -10.48 13.95
CA THR A 128 6.93 -11.52 13.21
C THR A 128 6.13 -11.99 12.00
N LEU A 129 4.83 -12.26 12.17
CA LEU A 129 3.96 -12.65 11.06
C LEU A 129 3.93 -11.58 9.96
N ILE A 130 3.84 -10.31 10.31
CA ILE A 130 3.81 -9.21 9.35
C ILE A 130 5.13 -9.08 8.62
N LEU A 131 6.27 -9.10 9.34
CA LEU A 131 7.59 -8.92 8.74
C LEU A 131 7.98 -10.09 7.82
N PHE A 132 7.55 -11.31 8.16
CA PHE A 132 7.78 -12.49 7.32
C PHE A 132 6.62 -12.81 6.39
N SER A 133 5.60 -11.96 6.34
CA SER A 133 4.51 -12.15 5.37
C SER A 133 5.01 -11.94 3.94
N PRO A 134 4.46 -12.71 2.98
CA PRO A 134 4.79 -12.54 1.57
C PRO A 134 4.67 -11.11 1.04
N PRO A 135 3.63 -10.32 1.40
CA PRO A 135 3.55 -8.92 0.98
C PRO A 135 4.73 -8.07 1.44
N THR A 136 5.17 -8.23 2.70
CA THR A 136 6.29 -7.47 3.26
C THR A 136 7.63 -7.90 2.66
N LEU A 137 7.87 -9.20 2.53
CA LEU A 137 9.09 -9.70 1.93
C LEU A 137 9.21 -9.31 0.45
N LEU A 138 8.11 -9.42 -0.30
CA LEU A 138 8.09 -9.10 -1.71
C LEU A 138 8.33 -7.60 -1.98
N ILE A 139 7.74 -6.71 -1.19
CA ILE A 139 7.94 -5.26 -1.38
C ILE A 139 9.38 -4.85 -1.09
N ILE A 140 10.04 -5.47 -0.08
CA ILE A 140 11.43 -5.22 0.26
C ILE A 140 12.35 -5.76 -0.84
N GLU A 141 12.14 -7.01 -1.27
CA GLU A 141 12.95 -7.64 -2.31
C GLU A 141 12.89 -6.87 -3.63
N ARG A 142 11.71 -6.44 -4.03
CA ARG A 142 11.53 -5.69 -5.26
C ARG A 142 11.92 -4.22 -5.14
N ALA A 143 12.10 -3.71 -3.91
CA ALA A 143 12.23 -2.28 -3.60
C ALA A 143 11.17 -1.44 -4.33
N ASN A 144 9.91 -1.88 -4.27
CA ASN A 144 8.82 -1.24 -4.99
C ASN A 144 8.48 0.12 -4.41
N PHE A 145 8.02 1.04 -5.25
CA PHE A 145 7.64 2.41 -4.86
C PHE A 145 6.52 2.46 -3.82
N ASP A 146 5.73 1.41 -3.67
CA ASP A 146 4.72 1.34 -2.61
C ASP A 146 5.33 1.39 -1.22
N MET A 147 6.60 0.95 -1.08
CA MET A 147 7.37 1.15 0.15
C MET A 147 7.62 2.64 0.42
N LEU A 148 8.00 3.40 -0.61
CA LEU A 148 8.18 4.85 -0.50
C LEU A 148 6.85 5.55 -0.18
N ILE A 149 5.76 5.15 -0.83
CA ILE A 149 4.42 5.68 -0.54
C ILE A 149 4.05 5.42 0.92
N PHE A 150 4.31 4.21 1.44
CA PHE A 150 4.09 3.88 2.85
C PHE A 150 4.85 4.86 3.79
N LEU A 151 6.14 5.10 3.53
CA LEU A 151 6.96 6.05 4.30
C LEU A 151 6.36 7.45 4.26
N MET A 152 5.93 7.91 3.10
CA MET A 152 5.34 9.24 2.91
C MET A 152 3.99 9.39 3.62
N VAL A 153 3.15 8.34 3.65
CA VAL A 153 1.89 8.36 4.43
C VAL A 153 2.16 8.53 5.91
N VAL A 154 3.16 7.83 6.45
CA VAL A 154 3.57 8.01 7.85
C VAL A 154 4.07 9.43 8.10
N LEU A 155 4.86 9.99 7.18
CA LEU A 155 5.35 11.37 7.27
C LEU A 155 4.20 12.40 7.24
N ILE A 156 3.20 12.23 6.37
CA ILE A 156 1.99 13.06 6.33
C ILE A 156 1.25 12.98 7.68
N ALA A 157 1.12 11.78 8.26
CA ALA A 157 0.44 11.62 9.55
C ALA A 157 1.17 12.34 10.69
N PHE A 158 2.50 12.39 10.67
CA PHE A 158 3.31 13.13 11.62
C PHE A 158 3.32 14.64 11.40
N SER A 159 3.26 15.06 10.14
CA SER A 159 3.37 16.46 9.77
C SER A 159 2.11 17.24 10.17
N ASN A 160 2.34 18.44 10.73
CA ASN A 160 1.30 19.45 10.94
C ASN A 160 1.37 20.58 9.88
N SER A 161 2.26 20.48 8.90
CA SER A 161 2.42 21.46 7.85
C SER A 161 1.55 21.09 6.66
N LEU A 162 0.50 21.88 6.38
CA LEU A 162 -0.36 21.70 5.21
C LEU A 162 0.42 21.77 3.90
N PHE A 163 1.38 22.69 3.82
CA PHE A 163 2.20 22.86 2.62
C PHE A 163 3.07 21.64 2.35
N LEU A 164 3.75 21.13 3.38
CA LEU A 164 4.55 19.92 3.24
C LEU A 164 3.69 18.72 2.86
N ASN A 165 2.52 18.56 3.50
CA ASN A 165 1.59 17.48 3.19
C ASN A 165 1.09 17.59 1.73
N PHE A 166 0.82 18.80 1.25
CA PHE A 166 0.43 19.02 -0.13
C PHE A 166 1.50 18.59 -1.12
N ILE A 167 2.76 19.00 -0.89
CA ILE A 167 3.89 18.59 -1.74
C ILE A 167 4.05 17.07 -1.74
N ILE A 168 4.00 16.43 -0.57
CA ILE A 168 4.16 14.98 -0.46
C ILE A 168 3.01 14.26 -1.20
N ILE A 169 1.77 14.69 -1.01
CA ILE A 169 0.61 14.06 -1.66
C ILE A 169 0.71 14.17 -3.17
N ILE A 170 1.07 15.35 -3.70
CA ILE A 170 1.33 15.52 -5.12
C ILE A 170 2.43 14.56 -5.57
N PHE A 171 3.57 14.57 -4.92
CA PHE A 171 4.71 13.75 -5.30
C PHE A 171 4.35 12.26 -5.39
N VAL A 172 3.70 11.69 -4.35
CA VAL A 172 3.33 10.27 -4.37
C VAL A 172 2.20 9.96 -5.35
N SER A 173 1.32 10.94 -5.63
CA SER A 173 0.26 10.79 -6.64
C SER A 173 0.80 10.82 -8.06
N LEU A 174 1.95 11.47 -8.28
CA LEU A 174 2.68 11.46 -9.55
C LEU A 174 3.44 10.14 -9.77
N LEU A 175 3.86 9.49 -8.70
CA LEU A 175 4.44 8.16 -8.77
C LEU A 175 3.37 7.11 -9.11
N LYS A 176 2.22 7.20 -8.43
CA LYS A 176 1.06 6.31 -8.63
C LYS A 176 -0.22 7.08 -8.30
N TYR A 177 -1.31 6.83 -9.02
CA TYR A 177 -2.55 7.62 -8.93
C TYR A 177 -3.38 7.41 -7.65
N TYR A 178 -3.35 6.22 -7.06
CA TYR A 178 -4.19 5.92 -5.88
C TYR A 178 -3.85 6.72 -4.61
N PRO A 179 -2.62 7.24 -4.37
CA PRO A 179 -2.35 8.15 -3.27
C PRO A 179 -3.13 9.48 -3.31
N LEU A 180 -3.83 9.79 -4.41
CA LEU A 180 -4.78 10.91 -4.47
C LEU A 180 -5.78 10.90 -3.32
N THR A 181 -6.16 9.72 -2.83
CA THR A 181 -7.08 9.58 -1.69
C THR A 181 -6.53 10.15 -0.39
N LEU A 182 -5.22 10.40 -0.29
CA LEU A 182 -4.59 11.07 0.85
C LEU A 182 -5.02 12.56 0.96
N MET A 183 -5.69 13.11 -0.05
CA MET A 183 -6.29 14.46 0.01
C MET A 183 -7.27 14.62 1.17
N VAL A 184 -7.84 13.53 1.69
CA VAL A 184 -8.65 13.55 2.90
C VAL A 184 -7.92 14.21 4.08
N ASN A 185 -6.58 14.21 4.08
CA ASN A 185 -5.76 14.86 5.10
C ASN A 185 -6.09 16.35 5.30
N PHE A 186 -6.46 17.07 4.24
CA PHE A 186 -6.78 18.49 4.33
C PHE A 186 -8.05 18.78 5.13
N PHE A 187 -8.92 17.79 5.29
CA PHE A 187 -10.12 17.89 6.12
C PHE A 187 -9.89 17.51 7.59
N ILE A 188 -8.70 16.97 7.93
CA ILE A 188 -8.36 16.48 9.29
C ILE A 188 -7.68 17.56 10.15
N GLU A 189 -7.43 18.74 9.63
CA GLU A 189 -6.67 19.78 10.33
C GLU A 189 -7.40 20.35 11.55
N LYS A 190 -6.63 20.60 12.65
CA LYS A 190 -7.16 21.20 13.90
C LYS A 190 -7.56 22.66 13.75
N LYS A 191 -6.89 23.39 12.87
CA LYS A 191 -7.18 24.80 12.63
C LYS A 191 -8.26 24.89 11.57
N ALA A 192 -9.29 25.66 11.84
CA ALA A 192 -10.31 25.98 10.83
C ALA A 192 -9.62 26.59 9.61
N ILE A 193 -9.55 25.79 8.56
CA ILE A 193 -9.06 26.28 7.28
C ILE A 193 -10.25 26.95 6.61
N SER A 194 -10.09 28.19 6.19
CA SER A 194 -11.17 28.88 5.47
C SER A 194 -11.55 28.08 4.24
N THR A 195 -12.85 27.99 3.94
CA THR A 195 -13.39 27.31 2.77
C THR A 195 -12.68 27.76 1.48
N LYS A 196 -12.33 29.07 1.40
CA LYS A 196 -11.56 29.63 0.29
C LYS A 196 -10.18 28.97 0.12
N LYS A 197 -9.45 28.70 1.21
CA LYS A 197 -8.15 28.03 1.15
C LYS A 197 -8.28 26.57 0.70
N ILE A 198 -9.33 25.88 1.13
CA ILE A 198 -9.58 24.49 0.68
C ILE A 198 -9.92 24.46 -0.79
N LEU A 199 -10.82 25.32 -1.24
CA LEU A 199 -11.15 25.41 -2.67
C LEU A 199 -9.91 25.73 -3.50
N LEU A 200 -9.05 26.64 -3.03
CA LEU A 200 -7.77 26.94 -3.69
C LEU A 200 -6.87 25.70 -3.77
N ILE A 201 -6.67 24.97 -2.66
CA ILE A 201 -5.85 23.74 -2.63
C ILE A 201 -6.42 22.69 -3.57
N LEU A 202 -7.74 22.47 -3.55
CA LEU A 202 -8.40 21.52 -4.43
C LEU A 202 -8.28 21.95 -5.90
N SER A 203 -8.47 23.24 -6.21
CA SER A 203 -8.31 23.76 -7.58
C SER A 203 -6.87 23.60 -8.09
N LEU A 204 -5.87 23.96 -7.29
CA LEU A 204 -4.48 23.77 -7.63
C LEU A 204 -4.15 22.29 -7.84
N PHE A 205 -4.68 21.42 -6.98
CA PHE A 205 -4.50 20.00 -7.12
C PHE A 205 -5.13 19.46 -8.42
N ILE A 206 -6.36 19.84 -8.73
CA ILE A 206 -7.04 19.46 -9.98
C ILE A 206 -6.21 19.94 -11.19
N ILE A 207 -5.73 21.17 -11.16
CA ILE A 207 -4.87 21.71 -12.25
C ILE A 207 -3.61 20.87 -12.41
N VAL A 208 -2.92 20.55 -11.30
CA VAL A 208 -1.71 19.71 -11.33
C VAL A 208 -2.04 18.32 -11.89
N VAL A 209 -3.11 17.69 -11.40
CA VAL A 209 -3.54 16.36 -11.88
C VAL A 209 -3.91 16.38 -13.35
N LEU A 210 -4.71 17.35 -13.80
CA LEU A 210 -5.09 17.47 -15.21
C LEU A 210 -3.87 17.76 -16.10
N SER A 211 -2.94 18.62 -15.65
CA SER A 211 -1.69 18.88 -16.38
C SER A 211 -0.86 17.61 -16.53
N LEU A 212 -0.83 16.79 -15.49
CA LEU A 212 -0.08 15.54 -15.52
C LEU A 212 -0.75 14.49 -16.40
N PHE A 213 -2.08 14.34 -16.31
CA PHE A 213 -2.84 13.49 -17.24
C PHE A 213 -2.63 13.92 -18.68
N TYR A 214 -2.61 15.21 -18.95
CA TYR A 214 -2.32 15.74 -20.28
C TYR A 214 -0.90 15.38 -20.75
N LEU A 215 0.09 15.54 -19.86
CA LEU A 215 1.49 15.22 -20.17
C LEU A 215 1.77 13.71 -20.26
N THR A 216 0.95 12.87 -19.58
CA THR A 216 1.15 11.41 -19.49
C THR A 216 0.08 10.61 -20.23
N GLY A 217 -0.87 11.25 -20.92
CA GLY A 217 -2.03 10.61 -21.53
C GLY A 217 -1.70 9.44 -22.45
N GLU A 218 -0.65 9.59 -23.28
CA GLU A 218 -0.18 8.49 -24.14
C GLU A 218 0.36 7.29 -23.36
N SER A 219 1.03 7.53 -22.23
CA SER A 219 1.55 6.45 -21.38
C SER A 219 0.43 5.69 -20.66
N TRP A 220 -0.66 6.37 -20.32
CA TRP A 220 -1.81 5.76 -19.67
C TRP A 220 -2.56 4.78 -20.58
N GLU A 221 -2.78 5.15 -21.83
CA GLU A 221 -3.38 4.24 -22.80
C GLU A 221 -2.54 2.99 -23.02
N LEU A 222 -1.22 3.14 -23.10
CA LEU A 222 -0.28 2.03 -23.29
C LEU A 222 -0.26 1.08 -22.08
N VAL A 223 -0.33 1.60 -20.86
CA VAL A 223 -0.39 0.79 -19.63
C VAL A 223 -1.66 -0.06 -19.60
N GLN A 224 -2.81 0.48 -20.02
CA GLN A 224 -4.05 -0.29 -20.07
C GLN A 224 -4.00 -1.46 -21.06
N TYR A 225 -3.34 -1.28 -22.22
CA TYR A 225 -3.27 -2.31 -23.26
C TYR A 225 -2.23 -3.41 -22.98
N LYS A 226 -1.17 -3.12 -22.22
CA LYS A 226 -0.01 -4.01 -22.12
C LYS A 226 0.20 -4.67 -20.75
N THR A 227 -0.63 -4.38 -19.75
CA THR A 227 -0.56 -5.09 -18.47
C THR A 227 -1.03 -6.53 -18.64
N GLN A 228 -0.07 -7.42 -18.85
CA GLN A 228 -0.31 -8.85 -18.91
C GLN A 228 -0.80 -9.35 -17.55
N SER A 229 -1.78 -10.24 -17.58
CA SER A 229 -2.16 -11.00 -16.38
C SER A 229 -1.00 -11.90 -15.97
N TRP A 230 -0.43 -11.65 -14.79
CA TRP A 230 0.66 -12.46 -14.26
C TRP A 230 0.15 -13.83 -13.82
N ASP A 231 0.91 -14.91 -14.12
CA ASP A 231 0.56 -16.25 -13.69
C ASP A 231 0.72 -16.46 -12.17
N PRO A 232 -0.06 -17.36 -11.52
CA PRO A 232 0.26 -17.79 -10.18
C PRO A 232 1.68 -18.35 -10.09
N PRO A 233 2.44 -18.03 -9.04
CA PRO A 233 2.06 -17.33 -7.80
C PRO A 233 1.88 -15.81 -7.92
N TRP A 234 2.22 -15.21 -9.04
CA TRP A 234 2.17 -13.78 -9.32
C TRP A 234 0.75 -13.22 -9.41
N GLY A 235 -0.21 -14.05 -9.83
CA GLY A 235 -1.61 -13.71 -9.92
C GLY A 235 -2.32 -13.59 -8.56
N ASN A 236 -1.57 -13.57 -7.46
CA ASN A 236 -2.13 -13.32 -6.15
C ASN A 236 -2.42 -11.82 -6.00
N GLN A 237 -3.57 -11.41 -6.51
CA GLN A 237 -3.94 -10.00 -6.55
C GLN A 237 -4.63 -9.56 -5.28
N PHE A 238 -4.34 -8.31 -4.89
CA PHE A 238 -5.03 -7.60 -3.84
C PHE A 238 -6.09 -6.68 -4.46
N SER A 239 -7.23 -7.25 -4.83
CA SER A 239 -8.27 -6.55 -5.59
C SER A 239 -9.63 -7.21 -5.47
N VAL A 240 -10.69 -6.41 -5.59
CA VAL A 240 -12.06 -6.91 -5.78
C VAL A 240 -12.19 -7.79 -7.03
N LYS A 241 -11.35 -7.58 -8.03
CA LYS A 241 -11.29 -8.38 -9.26
C LYS A 241 -10.55 -9.72 -9.09
N ALA A 242 -9.90 -9.96 -7.95
CA ALA A 242 -9.06 -11.15 -7.75
C ALA A 242 -9.80 -12.47 -8.03
N ILE A 243 -11.05 -12.59 -7.59
CA ILE A 243 -11.88 -13.79 -7.82
C ILE A 243 -12.12 -14.00 -9.31
N THR A 244 -12.46 -12.95 -10.06
CA THR A 244 -12.68 -13.01 -11.52
C THR A 244 -11.42 -13.49 -12.22
N MET A 245 -10.27 -12.90 -11.90
CA MET A 245 -8.99 -13.25 -12.54
C MET A 245 -8.55 -14.67 -12.23
N ILE A 246 -8.82 -15.18 -11.02
CA ILE A 246 -8.58 -16.59 -10.69
C ILE A 246 -9.48 -17.48 -11.53
N SER A 247 -10.74 -17.08 -11.72
CA SER A 247 -11.72 -17.84 -12.53
C SER A 247 -11.36 -17.86 -14.01
N GLU A 248 -10.93 -16.74 -14.56
CA GLU A 248 -10.47 -16.63 -15.95
C GLU A 248 -9.30 -17.59 -16.21
N LYS A 249 -8.31 -17.63 -15.30
CA LYS A 249 -7.15 -18.51 -15.45
C LYS A 249 -7.46 -19.98 -15.24
N TRP A 250 -8.37 -20.30 -14.33
CA TRP A 250 -8.68 -21.70 -14.03
C TRP A 250 -9.56 -22.35 -15.09
N LYS A 251 -10.51 -21.58 -15.68
CA LYS A 251 -11.53 -22.11 -16.59
C LYS A 251 -11.48 -21.53 -18.00
N ASN A 252 -10.50 -20.66 -18.30
CA ASN A 252 -10.42 -19.88 -19.54
C ASN A 252 -11.73 -19.11 -19.86
N TYR A 253 -12.41 -18.61 -18.83
CA TYR A 253 -13.74 -18.05 -18.94
C TYR A 253 -13.84 -16.69 -18.30
N GLU A 254 -14.01 -15.64 -19.11
CA GLU A 254 -14.32 -14.30 -18.63
C GLU A 254 -15.79 -14.25 -18.20
N HIS A 255 -16.02 -14.04 -16.91
CA HIS A 255 -17.37 -13.92 -16.37
C HIS A 255 -17.58 -12.53 -15.75
N PRO A 256 -18.18 -11.57 -16.49
CA PRO A 256 -18.51 -10.26 -15.94
C PRO A 256 -19.45 -10.35 -14.73
N MET A 257 -20.28 -11.39 -14.67
CA MET A 257 -21.14 -11.69 -13.52
C MET A 257 -20.35 -11.96 -12.22
N ILE A 258 -19.19 -12.61 -12.28
CA ILE A 258 -18.36 -12.89 -11.09
C ILE A 258 -17.82 -11.55 -10.53
N LEU A 259 -17.41 -10.64 -11.39
CA LEU A 259 -16.98 -9.32 -10.98
C LEU A 259 -18.11 -8.54 -10.31
N LEU A 260 -19.29 -8.53 -10.91
CA LEU A 260 -20.47 -7.90 -10.35
C LEU A 260 -20.81 -8.49 -8.97
N ILE A 261 -20.82 -9.80 -8.85
CA ILE A 261 -21.05 -10.50 -7.57
C ILE A 261 -20.01 -10.09 -6.53
N SER A 262 -18.73 -10.00 -6.90
CA SER A 262 -17.66 -9.57 -5.98
C SER A 262 -17.90 -8.14 -5.46
N TYR A 263 -18.33 -7.20 -6.31
CA TYR A 263 -18.71 -5.85 -5.90
C TYR A 263 -19.95 -5.85 -5.00
N ILE A 264 -20.97 -6.65 -5.33
CA ILE A 264 -22.18 -6.79 -4.50
C ILE A 264 -21.81 -7.30 -3.10
N PHE A 265 -20.98 -8.33 -3.00
CA PHE A 265 -20.49 -8.83 -1.71
C PHE A 265 -19.68 -7.78 -0.94
N PHE A 266 -18.80 -7.05 -1.62
CA PHE A 266 -18.05 -5.96 -1.00
C PHE A 266 -19.00 -4.90 -0.41
N ILE A 267 -20.00 -4.43 -1.15
CA ILE A 267 -20.97 -3.45 -0.70
C ILE A 267 -21.80 -4.01 0.46
N PHE A 268 -22.29 -5.24 0.33
CA PHE A 268 -23.11 -5.92 1.35
C PHE A 268 -22.37 -6.03 2.68
N PHE A 269 -21.14 -6.55 2.68
CA PHE A 269 -20.34 -6.63 3.89
C PHE A 269 -19.97 -5.24 4.43
N THR A 270 -19.71 -4.27 3.58
CA THR A 270 -19.46 -2.88 4.02
C THR A 270 -20.65 -2.31 4.78
N ILE A 271 -21.89 -2.54 4.31
CA ILE A 271 -23.11 -2.11 5.00
C ILE A 271 -23.24 -2.83 6.35
N ILE A 272 -23.07 -4.13 6.38
CA ILE A 272 -23.15 -4.92 7.63
C ILE A 272 -22.14 -4.40 8.67
N PHE A 273 -20.87 -4.24 8.27
CA PHE A 273 -19.83 -3.72 9.16
C PHE A 273 -20.09 -2.26 9.55
N PHE A 274 -20.58 -1.44 8.64
CA PHE A 274 -20.96 -0.06 8.96
C PHE A 274 -22.02 -0.01 10.07
N LEU A 275 -23.07 -0.81 10.00
CA LEU A 275 -24.10 -0.90 11.03
C LEU A 275 -23.54 -1.43 12.34
N ALA A 276 -22.68 -2.46 12.29
CA ALA A 276 -22.06 -3.02 13.45
C ALA A 276 -21.11 -2.04 14.16
N PHE A 277 -20.23 -1.37 13.43
CA PHE A 277 -19.29 -0.39 14.00
C PHE A 277 -20.01 0.88 14.46
N LYS A 278 -21.03 1.36 13.75
CA LYS A 278 -21.86 2.49 14.18
C LYS A 278 -22.51 2.24 15.54
N LYS A 279 -22.98 1.02 15.78
CA LYS A 279 -23.59 0.62 17.06
C LYS A 279 -22.62 0.71 18.25
N THR A 280 -21.32 0.56 18.01
CA THR A 280 -20.30 0.63 19.09
C THR A 280 -20.05 2.05 19.58
N ARG A 281 -20.44 3.07 18.83
CA ARG A 281 -20.13 4.48 19.12
C ARG A 281 -18.64 4.77 19.35
N PHE A 282 -17.77 3.96 18.77
CA PHE A 282 -16.30 4.13 18.95
C PHE A 282 -15.83 5.51 18.58
N ILE A 283 -16.53 6.16 17.62
CA ILE A 283 -16.17 7.49 17.11
C ILE A 283 -16.24 8.56 18.20
N ASP A 284 -17.09 8.38 19.23
CA ASP A 284 -17.22 9.34 20.34
C ASP A 284 -15.95 9.38 21.22
N LYS A 285 -15.16 8.29 21.21
CA LYS A 285 -13.91 8.15 21.95
C LYS A 285 -12.66 8.37 21.10
N VAL A 286 -12.82 8.57 19.81
CA VAL A 286 -11.71 8.73 18.85
C VAL A 286 -11.40 10.23 18.67
N ASN A 287 -10.15 10.59 18.88
CA ASN A 287 -9.66 11.93 18.57
C ASN A 287 -9.03 11.95 17.17
N ILE A 288 -9.82 12.31 16.15
CA ILE A 288 -9.40 12.30 14.74
C ILE A 288 -8.13 13.12 14.44
N TYR A 289 -7.68 13.93 15.39
CA TYR A 289 -6.46 14.76 15.26
C TYR A 289 -5.22 14.10 15.86
N SER A 290 -5.35 12.94 16.50
CA SER A 290 -4.17 12.22 17.00
C SER A 290 -3.46 11.49 15.86
N PHE A 291 -2.20 11.15 16.09
CA PHE A 291 -1.38 10.48 15.08
C PHE A 291 -1.98 9.14 14.62
N GLU A 292 -2.45 8.32 15.55
CA GLU A 292 -2.97 6.98 15.27
C GLU A 292 -4.24 7.03 14.41
N GLU A 293 -5.15 7.94 14.75
CA GLU A 293 -6.39 8.13 14.03
C GLU A 293 -6.15 8.76 12.65
N LYS A 294 -5.25 9.74 12.57
CA LYS A 294 -4.86 10.36 11.30
C LYS A 294 -4.22 9.31 10.37
N LEU A 295 -3.29 8.51 10.90
CA LEU A 295 -2.64 7.44 10.17
C LEU A 295 -3.65 6.38 9.68
N PHE A 296 -4.61 6.01 10.55
CA PHE A 296 -5.67 5.09 10.18
C PHE A 296 -6.53 5.62 9.04
N ILE A 297 -6.97 6.88 9.10
CA ILE A 297 -7.82 7.46 8.05
C ILE A 297 -7.07 7.48 6.71
N LEU A 298 -5.81 7.93 6.71
CA LEU A 298 -4.98 7.97 5.51
C LEU A 298 -4.76 6.56 4.96
N GLY A 299 -4.36 5.63 5.83
CA GLY A 299 -4.13 4.23 5.46
C GLY A 299 -5.38 3.53 4.96
N ALA A 300 -6.53 3.71 5.61
CA ALA A 300 -7.79 3.09 5.21
C ALA A 300 -8.29 3.60 3.86
N ASN A 301 -8.25 4.92 3.61
CA ASN A 301 -8.58 5.47 2.30
C ASN A 301 -7.66 4.90 1.22
N LEU A 302 -6.36 4.79 1.50
CA LEU A 302 -5.39 4.24 0.57
C LEU A 302 -5.65 2.76 0.28
N VAL A 303 -5.85 1.93 1.32
CA VAL A 303 -6.13 0.49 1.21
C VAL A 303 -7.40 0.24 0.40
N VAL A 304 -8.48 0.96 0.71
CA VAL A 304 -9.76 0.83 -0.01
C VAL A 304 -9.61 1.26 -1.47
N ALA A 305 -8.92 2.36 -1.73
CA ALA A 305 -8.68 2.82 -3.10
C ALA A 305 -7.86 1.81 -3.92
N VAL A 306 -6.75 1.32 -3.36
CA VAL A 306 -5.93 0.29 -4.00
C VAL A 306 -6.75 -0.95 -4.29
N TYR A 307 -7.62 -1.36 -3.37
CA TYR A 307 -8.44 -2.56 -3.54
C TYR A 307 -9.51 -2.41 -4.62
N LEU A 308 -10.16 -1.23 -4.71
CA LEU A 308 -11.27 -0.99 -5.64
C LEU A 308 -10.81 -0.60 -7.05
N ILE A 309 -9.75 0.20 -7.15
CA ILE A 309 -9.29 0.79 -8.44
C ILE A 309 -8.35 -0.17 -9.19
N SER A 310 -8.09 -1.33 -8.65
CA SER A 310 -7.02 -2.19 -9.14
C SER A 310 -7.18 -2.58 -10.60
N ASP A 311 -6.15 -2.31 -11.33
CA ASP A 311 -5.88 -2.84 -12.65
C ASP A 311 -5.22 -4.24 -12.57
N LYS A 312 -5.04 -4.90 -13.73
CA LYS A 312 -4.44 -6.24 -13.85
C LYS A 312 -3.06 -6.41 -13.17
N GLY A 313 -2.38 -5.30 -12.83
CA GLY A 313 -1.09 -5.27 -12.15
C GLY A 313 -1.12 -5.09 -10.64
N ASN A 314 -2.27 -5.23 -9.96
CA ASN A 314 -2.36 -5.02 -8.52
C ASN A 314 -1.86 -6.22 -7.71
N ILE A 315 -0.56 -6.28 -7.51
CA ILE A 315 0.12 -7.38 -6.83
C ILE A 315 -0.11 -7.26 -5.31
N HIS A 316 -0.12 -8.40 -4.62
CA HIS A 316 -0.44 -8.51 -3.20
C HIS A 316 0.52 -7.76 -2.25
N TYR A 317 1.71 -7.31 -2.67
CA TYR A 317 2.59 -6.51 -1.81
C TYR A 317 1.95 -5.18 -1.35
N ARG A 318 0.92 -4.69 -2.04
CA ARG A 318 0.16 -3.50 -1.63
C ARG A 318 -0.65 -3.71 -0.35
N GLU A 319 -0.80 -4.94 0.10
CA GLU A 319 -1.41 -5.26 1.40
C GLU A 319 -0.63 -4.69 2.58
N VAL A 320 0.64 -4.30 2.39
CA VAL A 320 1.44 -3.65 3.45
C VAL A 320 0.80 -2.37 3.98
N PHE A 321 -0.05 -1.70 3.20
CA PHE A 321 -0.77 -0.53 3.69
C PHE A 321 -1.76 -0.83 4.82
N ILE A 322 -2.17 -2.09 5.00
CA ILE A 322 -2.97 -2.53 6.15
C ILE A 322 -2.21 -2.31 7.46
N ILE A 323 -0.87 -2.32 7.42
CA ILE A 323 -0.03 -2.09 8.60
C ILE A 323 -0.25 -0.68 9.19
N LEU A 324 -0.59 0.30 8.36
CA LEU A 324 -0.90 1.67 8.78
C LEU A 324 -2.14 1.75 9.69
N LEU A 325 -3.01 0.73 9.66
CA LEU A 325 -4.24 0.69 10.43
C LEU A 325 -4.04 0.16 11.85
N PHE A 326 -2.97 -0.60 12.07
CA PHE A 326 -2.73 -1.29 13.35
C PHE A 326 -2.63 -0.37 14.57
N PRO A 327 -1.98 0.82 14.53
CA PRO A 327 -1.87 1.66 15.73
C PRO A 327 -3.23 1.97 16.36
N LEU A 328 -4.23 2.36 15.56
CA LEU A 328 -5.58 2.61 16.06
C LEU A 328 -6.30 1.31 16.44
N LEU A 329 -6.22 0.27 15.62
CA LEU A 329 -6.87 -1.01 15.90
C LEU A 329 -6.37 -1.61 17.22
N MET A 330 -5.06 -1.53 17.49
CA MET A 330 -4.48 -2.03 18.75
C MET A 330 -4.95 -1.20 19.94
N LYS A 331 -5.05 0.12 19.81
CA LYS A 331 -5.61 1.01 20.82
C LYS A 331 -7.07 0.68 21.14
N LEU A 332 -7.89 0.46 20.11
CA LEU A 332 -9.31 0.11 20.26
C LEU A 332 -9.53 -1.30 20.80
N LYS A 333 -8.65 -2.25 20.46
CA LYS A 333 -8.69 -3.62 21.00
C LYS A 333 -8.59 -3.66 22.53
N GLU A 334 -7.81 -2.76 23.12
CA GLU A 334 -7.61 -2.70 24.57
C GLU A 334 -8.87 -2.20 25.32
N SER A 335 -9.81 -1.58 24.63
CA SER A 335 -11.08 -1.13 25.21
C SER A 335 -12.06 -2.29 25.36
N ILE A 336 -12.58 -2.47 26.58
CA ILE A 336 -13.51 -3.58 26.92
C ILE A 336 -14.79 -3.51 26.08
N ASP A 337 -15.25 -2.30 25.74
CA ASP A 337 -16.48 -2.06 25.00
C ASP A 337 -16.37 -2.37 23.49
N TYR A 338 -15.17 -2.65 23.00
CA TYR A 338 -14.93 -2.80 21.55
C TYR A 338 -14.48 -4.20 21.15
N LYS A 339 -15.19 -5.23 21.58
CA LYS A 339 -14.92 -6.64 21.24
C LYS A 339 -14.77 -6.86 19.73
N ILE A 340 -15.54 -6.13 18.91
CA ILE A 340 -15.48 -6.24 17.44
C ILE A 340 -14.07 -5.92 16.88
N PHE A 341 -13.35 -4.94 17.44
CA PHE A 341 -11.99 -4.62 17.02
C PHE A 341 -10.99 -5.71 17.42
N ARG A 342 -11.25 -6.39 18.53
CA ARG A 342 -10.46 -7.56 18.97
C ARG A 342 -10.63 -8.72 17.98
N TYR A 343 -11.85 -9.01 17.57
CA TYR A 343 -12.12 -10.04 16.56
C TYR A 343 -11.53 -9.67 15.21
N LEU A 344 -11.58 -8.40 14.82
CA LEU A 344 -10.95 -7.92 13.57
C LEU A 344 -9.44 -8.17 13.61
N ILE A 345 -8.73 -7.84 14.69
CA ILE A 345 -7.30 -8.11 14.81
C ILE A 345 -7.00 -9.60 14.78
N TYR A 346 -7.81 -10.44 15.44
CA TYR A 346 -7.64 -11.90 15.39
C TYR A 346 -7.86 -12.43 13.97
N PHE A 347 -8.85 -11.91 13.25
CA PHE A 347 -9.08 -12.25 11.86
C PHE A 347 -7.89 -11.88 10.97
N ILE A 348 -7.35 -10.67 11.13
CA ILE A 348 -6.14 -10.24 10.42
C ILE A 348 -4.96 -11.16 10.75
N THR A 349 -4.76 -11.48 12.04
CA THR A 349 -3.67 -12.36 12.49
C THR A 349 -3.79 -13.74 11.85
N LEU A 350 -5.00 -14.34 11.92
CA LEU A 350 -5.29 -15.64 11.31
C LEU A 350 -5.04 -15.63 9.80
N ARG A 351 -5.42 -14.54 9.12
CA ARG A 351 -5.17 -14.35 7.71
C ARG A 351 -3.67 -14.32 7.40
N TYR A 352 -2.83 -13.63 8.18
CA TYR A 352 -1.38 -13.67 8.01
C TYR A 352 -0.79 -15.07 8.23
N VAL A 353 -1.26 -15.82 9.23
CA VAL A 353 -0.87 -17.23 9.42
C VAL A 353 -1.26 -18.06 8.20
N PHE A 354 -2.49 -17.90 7.73
CA PHE A 354 -2.97 -18.59 6.54
C PHE A 354 -2.14 -18.24 5.30
N PHE A 355 -1.73 -16.99 5.16
CA PHE A 355 -0.86 -16.55 4.08
C PHE A 355 0.51 -17.24 4.07
N LEU A 356 1.15 -17.36 5.23
CA LEU A 356 2.43 -18.05 5.34
C LEU A 356 2.30 -19.52 4.90
N ILE A 357 1.22 -20.19 5.32
CA ILE A 357 0.96 -21.58 4.97
C ILE A 357 0.57 -21.71 3.49
N SER A 358 -0.36 -20.89 3.02
CA SER A 358 -0.91 -21.00 1.68
C SER A 358 0.09 -20.62 0.60
N ASN A 359 0.99 -19.66 0.84
CA ASN A 359 2.03 -19.31 -0.12
C ASN A 359 2.94 -20.50 -0.43
N TYR A 360 3.29 -21.27 0.59
CA TYR A 360 4.03 -22.52 0.40
C TYR A 360 3.25 -23.48 -0.51
N TYR A 361 1.95 -23.70 -0.25
CA TYR A 361 1.13 -24.59 -1.05
C TYR A 361 0.82 -24.06 -2.45
N ILE A 362 0.53 -22.76 -2.58
CA ILE A 362 0.26 -22.12 -3.88
C ILE A 362 1.49 -22.24 -4.78
N PHE A 363 2.66 -22.00 -4.20
CA PHE A 363 3.93 -22.06 -4.90
C PHE A 363 4.24 -23.48 -5.42
N PHE A 364 4.10 -24.50 -4.56
CA PHE A 364 4.48 -25.86 -4.91
C PHE A 364 3.36 -26.66 -5.60
N LYS A 365 2.08 -26.38 -5.34
CA LYS A 365 0.95 -27.18 -5.81
C LYS A 365 -0.08 -26.43 -6.65
N LYS A 366 0.12 -25.14 -6.95
CA LYS A 366 -0.80 -24.27 -7.75
C LYS A 366 -2.27 -24.40 -7.31
N SER A 367 -2.55 -24.34 -6.01
CA SER A 367 -3.89 -24.53 -5.47
C SER A 367 -4.78 -23.30 -5.68
N TYR A 368 -5.67 -23.35 -6.67
CA TYR A 368 -6.66 -22.29 -6.92
C TYR A 368 -7.65 -22.11 -5.77
N TYR A 369 -8.00 -23.16 -5.03
CA TYR A 369 -8.90 -23.08 -3.86
C TYR A 369 -8.36 -22.13 -2.78
N LEU A 370 -7.06 -22.17 -2.52
CA LEU A 370 -6.43 -21.29 -1.56
C LEU A 370 -6.43 -19.82 -2.03
N LEU A 371 -6.31 -19.59 -3.34
CA LEU A 371 -6.43 -18.24 -3.93
C LEU A 371 -7.86 -17.70 -3.80
N TYR A 372 -8.88 -18.52 -4.04
CA TYR A 372 -10.29 -18.14 -3.82
C TYR A 372 -10.56 -17.80 -2.36
N PHE A 373 -10.09 -18.64 -1.44
CA PHE A 373 -10.25 -18.38 -0.02
C PHE A 373 -9.59 -17.06 0.40
N LYS A 374 -8.36 -16.79 -0.09
CA LYS A 374 -7.69 -15.52 0.12
C LYS A 374 -8.52 -14.35 -0.41
N ALA A 375 -8.91 -14.39 -1.67
CA ALA A 375 -9.66 -13.30 -2.31
C ALA A 375 -10.99 -13.03 -1.58
N SER A 376 -11.68 -14.08 -1.12
CA SER A 376 -12.90 -13.95 -0.32
C SER A 376 -12.63 -13.32 1.05
N SER A 377 -11.54 -13.72 1.73
CA SER A 377 -11.13 -13.12 3.00
C SER A 377 -10.76 -11.65 2.84
N ASP A 378 -10.19 -11.26 1.68
CA ASP A 378 -9.87 -9.88 1.37
C ASP A 378 -11.13 -9.02 1.25
N ILE A 379 -12.18 -9.51 0.57
CA ILE A 379 -13.47 -8.81 0.48
C ILE A 379 -13.98 -8.48 1.88
N ILE A 380 -14.02 -9.46 2.79
CA ILE A 380 -14.50 -9.27 4.17
C ILE A 380 -13.64 -8.26 4.91
N LEU A 381 -12.33 -8.40 4.85
CA LEU A 381 -11.39 -7.53 5.56
C LEU A 381 -11.49 -6.09 5.07
N ILE A 382 -11.41 -5.88 3.77
CA ILE A 382 -11.41 -4.53 3.19
C ILE A 382 -12.78 -3.87 3.35
N SER A 383 -13.88 -4.64 3.30
CA SER A 383 -15.21 -4.13 3.62
C SER A 383 -15.28 -3.61 5.07
N SER A 384 -14.63 -4.28 6.03
CA SER A 384 -14.58 -3.80 7.41
C SER A 384 -13.80 -2.48 7.53
N PHE A 385 -12.68 -2.34 6.81
CA PHE A 385 -11.92 -1.09 6.78
C PHE A 385 -12.67 0.04 6.07
N ALA A 386 -13.35 -0.27 4.97
CA ALA A 386 -14.21 0.69 4.27
C ALA A 386 -15.32 1.22 5.20
N ALA A 387 -15.95 0.35 5.96
CA ALA A 387 -16.99 0.74 6.93
C ALA A 387 -16.47 1.70 8.01
N ILE A 388 -15.33 1.38 8.64
CA ILE A 388 -14.69 2.25 9.63
C ILE A 388 -14.28 3.58 8.98
N CYS A 389 -13.69 3.52 7.79
CA CYS A 389 -13.26 4.68 7.02
C CYS A 389 -14.44 5.62 6.72
N ILE A 390 -15.58 5.08 6.27
CA ILE A 390 -16.81 5.86 6.00
C ILE A 390 -17.29 6.56 7.28
N ILE A 391 -17.34 5.86 8.42
CA ILE A 391 -17.76 6.44 9.70
C ILE A 391 -16.85 7.60 10.09
N MET A 392 -15.53 7.41 10.00
CA MET A 392 -14.55 8.44 10.34
C MET A 392 -14.59 9.63 9.38
N ASN A 393 -14.74 9.39 8.07
CA ASN A 393 -14.86 10.46 7.08
C ASN A 393 -16.16 11.27 7.26
N ILE A 394 -17.28 10.64 7.60
CA ILE A 394 -18.53 11.33 7.92
C ILE A 394 -18.31 12.25 9.15
N GLU A 395 -17.60 11.79 10.17
CA GLU A 395 -17.33 12.61 11.34
C GLU A 395 -16.40 13.79 11.05
N ILE A 396 -15.39 13.58 10.20
CA ILE A 396 -14.53 14.65 9.69
C ILE A 396 -15.37 15.72 8.98
N LEU A 397 -16.25 15.31 8.07
CA LEU A 397 -17.12 16.22 7.33
C LEU A 397 -18.07 17.00 8.24
N LYS A 398 -18.67 16.34 9.25
CA LYS A 398 -19.51 17.03 10.24
C LYS A 398 -18.76 18.12 10.99
N LYS A 399 -17.56 17.80 11.48
CA LYS A 399 -16.70 18.75 12.18
C LYS A 399 -16.30 19.90 11.25
N PHE A 400 -15.92 19.59 10.04
CA PHE A 400 -15.58 20.58 9.02
C PHE A 400 -16.74 21.56 8.75
N ILE A 401 -17.96 21.05 8.53
CA ILE A 401 -19.17 21.88 8.28
C ILE A 401 -19.49 22.73 9.53
N LYS A 402 -19.37 22.17 10.73
CA LYS A 402 -19.62 22.90 11.99
C LYS A 402 -18.65 24.07 12.16
N TYR A 403 -17.37 23.87 11.91
CA TYR A 403 -16.37 24.93 12.01
C TYR A 403 -16.43 25.94 10.85
N GLY A 404 -16.84 25.52 9.66
CA GLY A 404 -17.02 26.41 8.52
C GLY A 404 -18.20 27.38 8.65
N LYS A 405 -19.16 27.10 9.52
CA LYS A 405 -20.31 27.99 9.80
C LYS A 405 -20.03 29.07 10.85
N THR A 406 -18.89 28.99 11.53
CA THR A 406 -18.47 29.95 12.57
C THR A 406 -17.58 31.08 12.03
N PHE A 407 -17.44 31.15 10.71
CA PHE A 407 -16.78 32.22 9.94
C PHE A 407 -17.70 32.72 8.82
#